data_b3f528bf091aa98e9828c3b5e636c6d4
#
_entry.id   b3f528bf091aa98e9828c3b5e636c6d4
#
_cell.length_a   1.000
_cell.length_b   1.000
_cell.length_c   1.000
_cell.angle_alpha   90.00
_cell.angle_beta   90.00
_cell.angle_gamma   90.00
#
_symmetry.space_group_name_H-M   'P 1'
#
loop_
_entity.id
_entity.type
_entity.pdbx_description
1 polymer ?
#
loop_
_entity_poly.entity_id
_entity_poly.type
_entity_poly.pdbx_seq_one_letter_code
_entity_poly.pdbx_strand_id
1 'polypeptide(L)'
;RRSSDLISLFGRPDHVSYDLRSLRNKANPDDTFEAQLFYGDMKAIVKTSHLVQIDYPKFIVHGHKGSFVKYGIDQQETSLKANIMPGEPGFAADDSVGVLEYVNDEGVTVKETLKPETGDYGRVYDALFETLTNGTANYVKESDVLTNLEILERAFEQASPATITLAK
;
A
#
# COMPACT_ATOMS: atom_id res chain seq x y z
N ARG A 1 0.10 7.28 0.34
CA ARG A 1 -0.07 6.19 1.33
C ARG A 1 0.28 4.80 0.77
N ARG A 2 -0.12 4.44 -0.45
CA ARG A 2 0.06 3.06 -0.96
C ARG A 2 1.48 2.73 -1.42
N SER A 3 2.27 3.69 -1.87
CA SER A 3 3.69 3.49 -2.21
C SER A 3 4.53 3.17 -0.98
N SER A 4 4.25 3.79 0.16
CA SER A 4 4.91 3.49 1.43
C SER A 4 4.67 2.05 1.89
N ASP A 5 3.47 1.51 1.69
CA ASP A 5 3.15 0.11 2.01
C ASP A 5 4.05 -0.85 1.19
N LEU A 6 4.22 -0.58 -0.10
CA LEU A 6 5.07 -1.40 -0.98
C LEU A 6 6.55 -1.29 -0.62
N ILE A 7 7.05 -0.09 -0.26
CA ILE A 7 8.43 0.10 0.15
C ILE A 7 8.71 -0.60 1.48
N SER A 8 7.76 -0.56 2.42
CA SER A 8 7.89 -1.29 3.69
C SER A 8 7.95 -2.81 3.49
N LEU A 9 7.24 -3.34 2.48
CA LEU A 9 7.21 -4.78 2.18
C LEU A 9 8.40 -5.24 1.35
N PHE A 10 8.80 -4.46 0.34
CA PHE A 10 9.73 -4.90 -0.71
C PHE A 10 11.01 -4.08 -0.79
N GLY A 11 11.12 -3.02 0.02
CA GLY A 11 12.27 -2.12 0.02
C GLY A 11 12.30 -1.17 -1.17
N ARG A 12 13.50 -0.71 -1.52
CA ARG A 12 13.76 0.22 -2.61
C ARG A 12 13.68 -0.49 -3.97
N PRO A 13 12.85 -0.01 -4.91
CA PRO A 13 12.80 -0.57 -6.26
C PRO A 13 14.04 -0.21 -7.09
N ASP A 14 14.36 -1.02 -8.10
CA ASP A 14 15.45 -0.76 -9.04
C ASP A 14 15.11 0.43 -9.97
N HIS A 15 13.87 0.50 -10.43
CA HIS A 15 13.34 1.61 -11.22
C HIS A 15 11.82 1.72 -11.08
N VAL A 16 11.28 2.87 -11.47
CA VAL A 16 9.84 3.16 -11.41
C VAL A 16 9.37 3.76 -12.73
N SER A 17 8.28 3.24 -13.26
CA SER A 17 7.55 3.86 -14.37
C SER A 17 6.30 4.57 -13.86
N TYR A 18 6.04 5.77 -14.37
CA TYR A 18 4.94 6.63 -13.94
C TYR A 18 3.96 6.91 -15.07
N ASP A 19 2.68 6.97 -14.74
CA ASP A 19 1.63 7.53 -15.58
C ASP A 19 0.72 8.42 -14.71
N LEU A 20 0.94 9.73 -14.79
CA LEU A 20 0.19 10.77 -14.08
C LEU A 20 -0.62 11.57 -15.08
N ARG A 21 -1.90 11.75 -14.81
CA ARG A 21 -2.81 12.45 -15.72
C ARG A 21 -3.80 13.34 -14.98
N SER A 22 -4.06 14.51 -15.58
CA SER A 22 -5.17 15.40 -15.24
C SER A 22 -6.24 15.26 -16.32
N LEU A 23 -7.11 14.24 -16.18
CA LEU A 23 -8.09 13.87 -17.23
C LEU A 23 -9.33 14.76 -17.24
N ARG A 24 -9.80 15.23 -16.06
CA ARG A 24 -10.95 16.14 -15.97
C ARG A 24 -10.62 17.51 -16.51
N ASN A 25 -9.51 18.07 -16.08
CA ASN A 25 -9.07 19.39 -16.48
C ASN A 25 -7.55 19.47 -16.39
N LYS A 26 -6.92 19.71 -17.53
CA LYS A 26 -5.45 19.78 -17.66
C LYS A 26 -4.79 20.89 -16.83
N ALA A 27 -5.56 21.89 -16.39
CA ALA A 27 -5.07 22.97 -15.54
C ALA A 27 -5.12 22.64 -14.03
N ASN A 28 -5.72 21.51 -13.65
CA ASN A 28 -5.85 21.07 -12.27
C ASN A 28 -4.76 20.05 -11.91
N PRO A 29 -4.52 19.80 -10.61
CA PRO A 29 -3.69 18.69 -10.16
C PRO A 29 -4.14 17.34 -10.75
N ASP A 30 -3.22 16.37 -10.77
CA ASP A 30 -3.48 15.02 -11.26
C ASP A 30 -4.66 14.37 -10.56
N ASP A 31 -5.53 13.75 -11.33
CA ASP A 31 -6.70 13.00 -10.86
C ASP A 31 -6.57 11.49 -11.11
N THR A 32 -5.53 11.09 -11.82
CA THR A 32 -5.21 9.70 -12.13
C THR A 32 -3.73 9.47 -12.02
N PHE A 33 -3.35 8.45 -11.26
CA PHE A 33 -1.97 8.10 -10.96
C PHE A 33 -1.77 6.60 -11.08
N GLU A 34 -0.71 6.18 -11.77
CA GLU A 34 -0.18 4.83 -11.74
C GLU A 34 1.34 4.88 -11.62
N ALA A 35 1.91 4.11 -10.70
CA ALA A 35 3.35 3.86 -10.62
C ALA A 35 3.60 2.37 -10.60
N GLN A 36 4.50 1.91 -11.46
CA GLN A 36 4.98 0.53 -11.53
C GLN A 36 6.40 0.49 -10.95
N LEU A 37 6.56 -0.21 -9.84
CA LEU A 37 7.82 -0.39 -9.13
C LEU A 37 8.40 -1.75 -9.49
N PHE A 38 9.65 -1.78 -9.92
CA PHE A 38 10.33 -3.00 -10.38
C PHE A 38 11.42 -3.42 -9.41
N TYR A 39 11.46 -4.71 -9.08
CA TYR A 39 12.37 -5.35 -8.14
C TYR A 39 12.89 -6.65 -8.75
N GLY A 40 13.89 -6.57 -9.63
CA GLY A 40 14.33 -7.72 -10.41
C GLY A 40 13.17 -8.33 -11.21
N ASP A 41 12.80 -9.57 -10.90
CA ASP A 41 11.72 -10.30 -11.57
C ASP A 41 10.31 -9.96 -11.04
N MET A 42 10.22 -9.21 -9.95
CA MET A 42 8.94 -8.81 -9.36
C MET A 42 8.55 -7.39 -9.78
N LYS A 43 7.27 -7.19 -10.01
CA LYS A 43 6.67 -5.88 -10.27
C LYS A 43 5.51 -5.62 -9.32
N ALA A 44 5.51 -4.46 -8.68
CA ALA A 44 4.40 -3.96 -7.90
C ALA A 44 3.78 -2.72 -8.57
N ILE A 45 2.45 -2.58 -8.49
CA ILE A 45 1.73 -1.47 -9.12
C ILE A 45 0.92 -0.73 -8.05
N VAL A 46 1.15 0.57 -7.94
CA VAL A 46 0.28 1.49 -7.20
C VAL A 46 -0.59 2.23 -8.18
N LYS A 47 -1.90 2.13 -8.00
CA LYS A 47 -2.86 2.77 -8.92
C LYS A 47 -3.99 3.44 -8.14
N THR A 48 -4.37 4.63 -8.58
CA THR A 48 -5.54 5.34 -8.09
C THR A 48 -6.11 6.26 -9.17
N SER A 49 -7.41 6.52 -9.11
CA SER A 49 -8.05 7.53 -9.93
C SER A 49 -9.29 8.06 -9.21
N HIS A 50 -9.50 9.38 -9.27
CA HIS A 50 -10.71 10.02 -8.78
C HIS A 50 -11.90 9.90 -9.76
N LEU A 51 -11.71 9.23 -10.89
CA LEU A 51 -12.72 9.10 -11.95
C LEU A 51 -13.42 7.75 -11.98
N VAL A 52 -12.96 6.79 -11.15
CA VAL A 52 -13.54 5.46 -11.12
C VAL A 52 -14.84 5.44 -10.29
N GLN A 53 -15.83 4.72 -10.78
CA GLN A 53 -17.11 4.52 -10.09
C GLN A 53 -17.11 3.26 -9.21
N ILE A 54 -16.24 2.31 -9.53
CA ILE A 54 -16.06 1.07 -8.77
C ILE A 54 -14.65 1.09 -8.19
N ASP A 55 -14.55 0.89 -6.89
CA ASP A 55 -13.27 0.89 -6.18
C ASP A 55 -12.35 -0.25 -6.67
N TYR A 56 -11.07 0.06 -6.80
CA TYR A 56 -10.06 -0.95 -7.01
C TYR A 56 -9.95 -1.88 -5.79
N PRO A 57 -9.63 -3.17 -5.99
CA PRO A 57 -9.17 -3.99 -4.88
C PRO A 57 -8.02 -3.30 -4.13
N LYS A 58 -8.03 -3.39 -2.81
CA LYS A 58 -6.93 -2.84 -1.99
C LYS A 58 -5.62 -3.54 -2.31
N PHE A 59 -5.67 -4.86 -2.45
CA PHE A 59 -4.56 -5.70 -2.83
C PHE A 59 -4.98 -6.73 -3.88
N ILE A 60 -4.13 -6.90 -4.88
CA ILE A 60 -4.10 -8.04 -5.80
C ILE A 60 -2.66 -8.53 -5.79
N VAL A 61 -2.45 -9.78 -5.41
CA VAL A 61 -1.13 -10.40 -5.40
C VAL A 61 -1.20 -11.67 -6.25
N HIS A 62 -0.31 -11.77 -7.22
CA HIS A 62 -0.16 -12.96 -8.06
C HIS A 62 1.23 -13.54 -7.82
N GLY A 63 1.28 -14.77 -7.35
CA GLY A 63 2.49 -15.57 -7.20
C GLY A 63 2.47 -16.79 -8.13
N HIS A 64 3.55 -17.54 -8.13
CA HIS A 64 3.69 -18.71 -9.01
C HIS A 64 2.69 -19.84 -8.73
N LYS A 65 2.24 -19.97 -7.47
CA LYS A 65 1.32 -21.06 -7.06
C LYS A 65 -0.09 -20.58 -6.76
N GLY A 66 -0.34 -19.26 -6.71
CA GLY A 66 -1.66 -18.76 -6.33
C GLY A 66 -1.82 -17.26 -6.43
N SER A 67 -3.01 -16.81 -6.09
CA SER A 67 -3.40 -15.40 -6.12
C SER A 67 -4.18 -15.02 -4.88
N PHE A 68 -3.99 -13.78 -4.43
CA PHE A 68 -4.71 -13.19 -3.32
C PHE A 68 -5.39 -11.89 -3.76
N VAL A 69 -6.64 -11.71 -3.39
CA VAL A 69 -7.40 -10.48 -3.66
C VAL A 69 -8.10 -10.02 -2.39
N LYS A 70 -7.97 -8.74 -2.04
CA LYS A 70 -8.70 -8.11 -0.94
C LYS A 70 -9.31 -6.80 -1.39
N TYR A 71 -10.58 -6.62 -1.08
CA TYR A 71 -11.30 -5.34 -1.19
C TYR A 71 -11.37 -4.63 0.18
N GLY A 72 -11.80 -3.39 0.17
CA GLY A 72 -11.93 -2.58 1.38
C GLY A 72 -10.60 -2.08 1.93
N ILE A 73 -10.71 -1.19 2.88
CA ILE A 73 -9.59 -0.61 3.64
C ILE A 73 -9.83 -0.82 5.13
N ASP A 74 -8.81 -0.68 5.96
CA ASP A 74 -9.01 -0.72 7.41
C ASP A 74 -10.01 0.37 7.85
N GLN A 75 -10.75 0.08 8.92
CA GLN A 75 -11.88 0.89 9.36
C GLN A 75 -11.53 1.86 10.51
N GLN A 76 -10.25 2.07 10.80
CA GLN A 76 -9.84 2.95 11.91
C GLN A 76 -10.34 4.38 11.73
N GLU A 77 -10.19 4.96 10.53
CA GLU A 77 -10.67 6.31 10.22
C GLU A 77 -12.20 6.40 10.31
N THR A 78 -12.91 5.37 9.86
CA THR A 78 -14.38 5.28 9.96
C THR A 78 -14.81 5.26 11.43
N SER A 79 -14.14 4.46 12.26
CA SER A 79 -14.39 4.38 13.70
C SER A 79 -14.15 5.71 14.39
N LEU A 80 -13.04 6.39 14.11
CA LEU A 80 -12.74 7.71 14.68
C LEU A 80 -13.78 8.77 14.28
N LYS A 81 -14.25 8.75 13.04
CA LYS A 81 -15.34 9.65 12.58
C LYS A 81 -16.67 9.36 13.27
N ALA A 82 -16.87 8.12 13.72
CA ALA A 82 -18.03 7.72 14.52
C ALA A 82 -17.83 7.92 16.03
N ASN A 83 -16.72 8.56 16.45
CA ASN A 83 -16.31 8.75 17.84
C ASN A 83 -16.08 7.43 18.62
N ILE A 84 -15.75 6.35 17.92
CA ILE A 84 -15.27 5.11 18.53
C ILE A 84 -13.75 5.21 18.61
N MET A 85 -13.20 5.18 19.83
CA MET A 85 -11.77 5.43 20.09
C MET A 85 -10.96 4.12 20.09
N PRO A 86 -9.62 4.19 19.84
CA PRO A 86 -8.75 3.03 20.02
C PRO A 86 -8.92 2.39 21.40
N GLY A 87 -9.04 1.06 21.44
CA GLY A 87 -9.30 0.29 22.66
C GLY A 87 -10.78 0.11 23.00
N GLU A 88 -11.71 0.80 22.34
CA GLU A 88 -13.15 0.56 22.52
C GLU A 88 -13.64 -0.62 21.71
N PRO A 89 -14.70 -1.33 22.17
CA PRO A 89 -15.31 -2.40 21.43
C PRO A 89 -15.79 -1.94 20.05
N GLY A 90 -15.40 -2.66 19.00
CA GLY A 90 -15.77 -2.35 17.62
C GLY A 90 -14.85 -1.36 16.91
N PHE A 91 -13.83 -0.79 17.59
CA PHE A 91 -12.82 0.02 16.91
C PHE A 91 -12.13 -0.77 15.80
N ALA A 92 -12.04 -0.15 14.62
CA ALA A 92 -11.40 -0.71 13.43
C ALA A 92 -11.93 -2.09 12.99
N ALA A 93 -13.14 -2.49 13.42
CA ALA A 93 -13.73 -3.72 12.98
C ALA A 93 -13.91 -3.72 11.46
N ASP A 94 -13.31 -4.69 10.78
CA ASP A 94 -13.34 -4.85 9.32
C ASP A 94 -13.86 -6.26 8.98
N ASP A 95 -15.08 -6.33 8.44
CA ASP A 95 -15.69 -7.57 7.99
C ASP A 95 -15.28 -7.95 6.56
N SER A 96 -14.51 -7.10 5.88
CA SER A 96 -13.98 -7.41 4.55
C SER A 96 -12.94 -8.51 4.65
N VAL A 97 -13.08 -9.52 3.80
CA VAL A 97 -12.17 -10.67 3.78
C VAL A 97 -11.29 -10.65 2.54
N GLY A 98 -10.08 -11.18 2.67
CA GLY A 98 -9.24 -11.52 1.53
C GLY A 98 -9.57 -12.93 1.03
N VAL A 99 -9.47 -13.13 -0.27
CA VAL A 99 -9.60 -14.46 -0.90
C VAL A 99 -8.24 -14.89 -1.41
N LEU A 100 -7.76 -16.01 -0.93
CA LEU A 100 -6.56 -16.69 -1.39
C LEU A 100 -6.95 -17.96 -2.15
N GLU A 101 -6.46 -18.09 -3.37
CA GLU A 101 -6.63 -19.31 -4.17
C GLU A 101 -5.26 -19.77 -4.66
N TYR A 102 -4.88 -21.00 -4.37
CA TYR A 102 -3.57 -21.53 -4.67
C TYR A 102 -3.59 -23.04 -4.94
N VAL A 103 -2.54 -23.52 -5.59
CA VAL A 103 -2.32 -24.96 -5.77
C VAL A 103 -1.39 -25.45 -4.68
N ASN A 104 -1.86 -26.42 -3.87
CA ASN A 104 -1.07 -27.04 -2.80
C ASN A 104 -0.01 -28.01 -3.36
N ASP A 105 0.80 -28.59 -2.48
CA ASP A 105 1.88 -29.49 -2.88
C ASP A 105 1.38 -30.83 -3.46
N GLU A 106 0.11 -31.16 -3.25
CA GLU A 106 -0.57 -32.32 -3.84
C GLU A 106 -1.16 -32.02 -5.22
N GLY A 107 -1.01 -30.78 -5.74
CA GLY A 107 -1.56 -30.35 -7.02
C GLY A 107 -3.04 -29.99 -6.99
N VAL A 108 -3.64 -29.85 -5.81
CA VAL A 108 -5.06 -29.53 -5.65
C VAL A 108 -5.24 -28.02 -5.48
N THR A 109 -6.21 -27.46 -6.19
CA THR A 109 -6.60 -26.06 -6.01
C THR A 109 -7.36 -25.90 -4.69
N VAL A 110 -6.84 -25.02 -3.84
CA VAL A 110 -7.41 -24.67 -2.52
C VAL A 110 -7.86 -23.22 -2.56
N LYS A 111 -9.02 -22.94 -2.00
CA LYS A 111 -9.56 -21.59 -1.85
C LYS A 111 -9.85 -21.31 -0.39
N GLU A 112 -9.25 -20.26 0.13
CA GLU A 112 -9.36 -19.84 1.52
C GLU A 112 -9.86 -18.40 1.63
N THR A 113 -10.53 -18.13 2.74
CA THR A 113 -10.98 -16.79 3.11
C THR A 113 -10.20 -16.34 4.33
N LEU A 114 -9.47 -15.23 4.21
CA LEU A 114 -8.62 -14.68 5.26
C LEU A 114 -9.27 -13.43 5.86
N LYS A 115 -9.51 -13.42 7.15
CA LYS A 115 -9.92 -12.22 7.87
C LYS A 115 -8.72 -11.30 8.08
N PRO A 116 -8.88 -9.98 7.93
CA PRO A 116 -7.82 -9.05 8.27
C PRO A 116 -7.58 -9.01 9.77
N GLU A 117 -6.36 -8.71 10.17
CA GLU A 117 -6.10 -8.29 11.55
C GLU A 117 -6.66 -6.89 11.78
N THR A 118 -7.08 -6.62 13.02
CA THR A 118 -7.53 -5.29 13.42
C THR A 118 -6.34 -4.33 13.42
N GLY A 119 -6.46 -3.24 12.65
CA GLY A 119 -5.48 -2.17 12.67
C GLY A 119 -5.51 -1.40 13.99
N ASP A 120 -4.36 -0.86 14.38
CA ASP A 120 -4.24 -0.04 15.58
C ASP A 120 -3.19 1.06 15.39
N TYR A 121 -3.67 2.31 15.24
CA TYR A 121 -2.79 3.49 15.14
C TYR A 121 -2.00 3.74 16.44
N GLY A 122 -2.48 3.24 17.58
CA GLY A 122 -1.79 3.35 18.87
C GLY A 122 -0.41 2.72 18.84
N ARG A 123 -0.22 1.63 18.11
CA ARG A 123 1.08 0.93 18.00
C ARG A 123 2.21 1.81 17.48
N VAL A 124 1.90 2.83 16.66
CA VAL A 124 2.92 3.77 16.17
C VAL A 124 3.43 4.64 17.31
N TYR A 125 2.53 5.08 18.21
CA TYR A 125 2.88 5.88 19.37
C TYR A 125 3.61 5.07 20.42
N ASP A 126 3.19 3.82 20.65
CA ASP A 126 3.90 2.89 21.54
C ASP A 126 5.33 2.63 21.05
N ALA A 127 5.50 2.37 19.75
CA ALA A 127 6.81 2.17 19.16
C ALA A 127 7.68 3.43 19.24
N LEU A 128 7.11 4.62 19.06
CA LEU A 128 7.83 5.90 19.22
C LEU A 128 8.26 6.10 20.67
N PHE A 129 7.38 5.81 21.63
CA PHE A 129 7.70 5.87 23.06
C PHE A 129 8.87 4.94 23.41
N GLU A 130 8.85 3.69 22.95
CA GLU A 130 9.94 2.74 23.14
C GLU A 130 11.25 3.21 22.52
N THR A 131 11.19 3.80 21.33
CA THR A 131 12.39 4.37 20.68
C THR A 131 12.99 5.50 21.51
N LEU A 132 12.17 6.43 22.00
CA LEU A 132 12.63 7.61 22.73
C LEU A 132 13.09 7.31 24.15
N THR A 133 12.47 6.33 24.84
CA THR A 133 12.77 6.01 26.25
C THR A 133 13.77 4.89 26.40
N ASN A 134 13.69 3.88 25.57
CA ASN A 134 14.49 2.64 25.70
C ASN A 134 15.54 2.47 24.60
N GLY A 135 15.62 3.41 23.64
CA GLY A 135 16.60 3.36 22.54
C GLY A 135 16.37 2.21 21.56
N THR A 136 15.15 1.68 21.49
CA THR A 136 14.81 0.65 20.50
C THR A 136 14.90 1.22 19.07
N ALA A 137 15.11 0.36 18.08
CA ALA A 137 15.13 0.78 16.69
C ALA A 137 13.79 1.42 16.28
N ASN A 138 13.85 2.50 15.50
CA ASN A 138 12.65 3.16 15.00
C ASN A 138 11.80 2.16 14.18
N TYR A 139 10.52 2.07 14.50
CA TYR A 139 9.56 1.21 13.81
C TYR A 139 9.42 1.59 12.33
N VAL A 140 9.40 2.90 12.03
CA VAL A 140 9.41 3.41 10.66
C VAL A 140 10.85 3.70 10.26
N LYS A 141 11.38 2.98 9.29
CA LYS A 141 12.74 3.17 8.79
C LYS A 141 12.84 4.47 8.01
N GLU A 142 13.81 5.31 8.37
CA GLU A 142 14.07 6.57 7.67
C GLU A 142 14.38 6.34 6.18
N SER A 143 15.12 5.28 5.86
CA SER A 143 15.40 4.89 4.47
C SER A 143 14.14 4.66 3.63
N ASP A 144 13.11 4.07 4.22
CA ASP A 144 11.85 3.80 3.54
C ASP A 144 11.07 5.09 3.28
N VAL A 145 11.11 6.02 4.25
CA VAL A 145 10.50 7.36 4.10
C VAL A 145 11.20 8.13 2.99
N LEU A 146 12.55 8.19 3.00
CA LEU A 146 13.33 8.88 1.99
C LEU A 146 13.13 8.28 0.59
N THR A 147 13.10 6.95 0.48
CA THR A 147 12.79 6.26 -0.78
C THR A 147 11.39 6.62 -1.29
N ASN A 148 10.40 6.67 -0.41
CA ASN A 148 9.04 7.06 -0.79
C ASN A 148 8.96 8.51 -1.28
N LEU A 149 9.64 9.43 -0.60
CA LEU A 149 9.71 10.84 -1.01
C LEU A 149 10.39 10.98 -2.37
N GLU A 150 11.53 10.31 -2.58
CA GLU A 150 12.24 10.31 -3.86
C GLU A 150 11.34 9.83 -5.00
N ILE A 151 10.61 8.73 -4.81
CA ILE A 151 9.68 8.19 -5.82
C ILE A 151 8.60 9.24 -6.17
N LEU A 152 8.06 9.92 -5.16
CA LEU A 152 7.02 10.93 -5.37
C LEU A 152 7.56 12.20 -6.06
N GLU A 153 8.73 12.69 -5.68
CA GLU A 153 9.35 13.88 -6.26
C GLU A 153 9.74 13.65 -7.72
N ARG A 154 10.41 12.54 -8.00
CA ARG A 154 10.85 12.20 -9.37
C ARG A 154 9.70 11.98 -10.36
N ALA A 155 8.51 11.69 -9.88
CA ALA A 155 7.32 11.58 -10.73
C ALA A 155 7.02 12.89 -11.50
N PHE A 156 7.49 14.04 -11.00
CA PHE A 156 7.27 15.37 -11.59
C PHE A 156 8.49 15.93 -12.33
N GLU A 157 9.61 15.23 -12.35
CA GLU A 157 10.83 15.69 -13.05
C GLU A 157 10.73 15.55 -14.56
N GLN A 158 9.88 14.68 -15.06
CA GLN A 158 9.73 14.39 -16.49
C GLN A 158 8.26 14.41 -16.91
N ALA A 159 8.04 14.61 -18.21
CA ALA A 159 6.70 14.50 -18.75
C ALA A 159 6.18 13.06 -18.61
N SER A 160 4.97 12.90 -18.07
CA SER A 160 4.31 11.61 -17.95
C SER A 160 3.74 11.13 -19.30
N PRO A 161 3.84 9.85 -19.66
CA PRO A 161 4.46 8.76 -18.87
C PRO A 161 6.00 8.79 -18.91
N ALA A 162 6.65 8.39 -17.82
CA ALA A 162 8.10 8.36 -17.69
C ALA A 162 8.59 7.11 -16.95
N THR A 163 9.86 6.75 -17.16
CA THR A 163 10.57 5.71 -16.39
C THR A 163 11.85 6.28 -15.83
N ILE A 164 12.06 6.13 -14.54
CA ILE A 164 13.23 6.66 -13.80
C ILE A 164 13.94 5.52 -13.10
N THR A 165 15.26 5.44 -13.28
CA THR A 165 16.11 4.52 -12.54
C THR A 165 16.54 5.16 -11.23
N LEU A 166 16.35 4.46 -10.12
CA LEU A 166 16.77 4.92 -8.80
C LEU A 166 18.21 4.50 -8.55
N ALA A 167 19.07 5.47 -8.25
CA ALA A 167 20.46 5.19 -7.88
C ALA A 167 20.50 4.34 -6.58
N LYS A 168 21.46 3.44 -6.50
CA LYS A 168 21.71 2.60 -5.32
C LYS A 168 22.34 3.39 -4.20
#